data_420e7f2df4147597a05d2c75d2a53010
#
_entry.id   420e7f2df4147597a05d2c75d2a53010
#
_cell.length_a   1.000
_cell.length_b   1.000
_cell.length_c   1.000
_cell.angle_alpha   90.00
_cell.angle_beta   90.00
_cell.angle_gamma   90.00
#
_symmetry.space_group_name_H-M   'P 1'
#
loop_
_entity.id
_entity.type
_entity.pdbx_description
1 polymer ?
#
loop_
_entity_poly.entity_id
_entity_poly.type
_entity_poly.pdbx_seq_one_letter_code
_entity_poly.pdbx_strand_id
1 'polypeptide(L)'
;GVLSGFMMAFTMSLDDFVITHFTKGPGIDTLSTKIYTEVRKGIKPEIYALSTIMFVTVLVLLLLVNYSPKEEEEVPVRKKVRRPSKIKKVLVQRVIPVVICIVFIGGGFYYAKEGGVMGGEELIVYNWGEYIDPDVLTMFEEETGIHVVYEEFETNEILYPKVSSGAIAYDVVCPSDYMIQRMIENDLLSEINFDNIPNLKNIGKQYLEQSRQFDPENKYSVPYCWGTVGILYNKTMVDEPVDSWSILWNPKYKDNILMQDSVRDAFGATLKYLGYSLNSTDLDELNEAKNLLIEQKPLVQAYVIDQVRDKMIGNEAALGVIYSGEAIYTQKENPNLEYVIPKEGSNIWIDSWVIPKNAEHKENAEKFINFLCRPDIALKNFEYITYSTPNEAARELIEDESIRNSEIAFPDLSRYDNLETFQYLGTGADQVYGDLWNKVKSS
;
A
#
# COMPACT_ATOMS: atom_id res chain seq x y z
N GLY A 1 18.94 -23.09 -31.99
CA GLY A 1 18.52 -23.84 -30.80
C GLY A 1 18.74 -23.07 -29.52
N VAL A 2 19.99 -22.92 -29.04
CA VAL A 2 20.27 -22.30 -27.71
C VAL A 2 19.87 -20.81 -27.67
N LEU A 3 20.16 -20.03 -28.72
CA LEU A 3 19.81 -18.61 -28.78
C LEU A 3 18.29 -18.37 -28.83
N SER A 4 17.58 -19.23 -29.59
CA SER A 4 16.10 -19.16 -29.65
C SER A 4 15.47 -19.55 -28.30
N GLY A 5 16.03 -20.56 -27.62
CA GLY A 5 15.59 -20.95 -26.27
C GLY A 5 15.82 -19.84 -25.24
N PHE A 6 16.97 -19.18 -25.27
CA PHE A 6 17.29 -18.03 -24.40
C PHE A 6 16.34 -16.84 -24.67
N MET A 7 16.07 -16.52 -25.95
CA MET A 7 15.14 -15.43 -26.29
C MET A 7 13.70 -15.76 -25.88
N MET A 8 13.30 -17.03 -25.98
CA MET A 8 11.96 -17.47 -25.55
C MET A 8 11.83 -17.41 -24.02
N ALA A 9 12.84 -17.85 -23.29
CA ALA A 9 12.89 -17.75 -21.83
C ALA A 9 12.90 -16.28 -21.36
N PHE A 10 13.64 -15.40 -22.05
CA PHE A 10 13.65 -13.96 -21.78
C PHE A 10 12.27 -13.33 -22.00
N THR A 11 11.59 -13.68 -23.11
CA THR A 11 10.24 -13.15 -23.41
C THR A 11 9.22 -13.65 -22.38
N MET A 12 9.27 -14.93 -21.99
CA MET A 12 8.39 -15.50 -20.97
C MET A 12 8.64 -14.87 -19.58
N SER A 13 9.90 -14.57 -19.25
CA SER A 13 10.25 -13.88 -17.99
C SER A 13 9.76 -12.43 -17.93
N LEU A 14 9.60 -11.76 -19.08
CA LEU A 14 9.03 -10.42 -19.15
C LEU A 14 7.50 -10.42 -19.00
N ASP A 15 6.84 -11.52 -19.38
CA ASP A 15 5.36 -11.63 -19.41
C ASP A 15 4.78 -12.24 -18.13
N ASP A 16 5.62 -12.82 -17.28
CA ASP A 16 5.17 -13.55 -16.09
C ASP A 16 5.05 -12.64 -14.86
N PHE A 17 4.03 -11.77 -14.90
CA PHE A 17 3.71 -10.90 -13.78
C PHE A 17 3.20 -11.69 -12.56
N VAL A 18 2.27 -12.62 -12.75
CA VAL A 18 1.54 -13.25 -11.64
C VAL A 18 2.47 -14.10 -10.78
N ILE A 19 3.23 -15.02 -11.40
CA ILE A 19 4.16 -15.87 -10.64
C ILE A 19 5.25 -15.02 -9.99
N THR A 20 5.81 -14.05 -10.73
CA THR A 20 6.88 -13.20 -10.21
C THR A 20 6.41 -12.31 -9.06
N HIS A 21 5.20 -11.76 -9.13
CA HIS A 21 4.65 -10.92 -8.05
C HIS A 21 4.55 -11.67 -6.71
N PHE A 22 4.20 -12.96 -6.75
CA PHE A 22 4.07 -13.78 -5.54
C PHE A 22 5.36 -14.49 -5.10
N THR A 23 6.36 -14.62 -5.97
CA THR A 23 7.59 -15.39 -5.68
C THR A 23 8.87 -14.56 -5.63
N LYS A 24 8.82 -13.26 -5.99
CA LYS A 24 9.99 -12.37 -5.91
C LYS A 24 10.44 -12.18 -4.46
N GLY A 25 11.74 -12.14 -4.26
CA GLY A 25 12.33 -11.72 -2.98
C GLY A 25 12.29 -10.20 -2.80
N PRO A 26 12.53 -9.71 -1.57
CA PRO A 26 12.59 -8.28 -1.27
C PRO A 26 13.69 -7.58 -2.10
N GLY A 27 13.42 -6.33 -2.48
CA GLY A 27 14.37 -5.50 -3.23
C GLY A 27 14.59 -5.91 -4.70
N ILE A 28 13.92 -6.96 -5.21
CA ILE A 28 14.03 -7.40 -6.60
C ILE A 28 12.71 -7.18 -7.32
N ASP A 29 12.69 -6.19 -8.22
CA ASP A 29 11.56 -6.00 -9.13
C ASP A 29 11.89 -6.47 -10.54
N THR A 30 10.97 -7.26 -11.12
CA THR A 30 10.97 -7.47 -12.57
C THR A 30 10.33 -6.27 -13.24
N LEU A 31 10.61 -6.10 -14.54
CA LEU A 31 10.01 -5.01 -15.31
C LEU A 31 8.48 -5.03 -15.25
N SER A 32 7.87 -6.22 -15.33
CA SER A 32 6.42 -6.38 -15.29
C SER A 32 5.83 -5.98 -13.94
N THR A 33 6.48 -6.35 -12.82
CA THR A 33 6.03 -5.94 -11.47
C THR A 33 6.22 -4.45 -11.24
N LYS A 34 7.33 -3.87 -11.72
CA LYS A 34 7.59 -2.44 -11.60
C LYS A 34 6.62 -1.61 -12.46
N ILE A 35 6.35 -2.00 -13.71
CA ILE A 35 5.35 -1.33 -14.55
C ILE A 35 3.98 -1.37 -13.88
N TYR A 36 3.56 -2.50 -13.33
CA TYR A 36 2.27 -2.63 -12.67
C TYR A 36 2.14 -1.67 -11.47
N THR A 37 3.16 -1.59 -10.63
CA THR A 37 3.20 -0.68 -9.49
C THR A 37 3.15 0.79 -9.93
N GLU A 38 3.94 1.16 -10.95
CA GLU A 38 4.02 2.52 -11.45
C GLU A 38 2.77 2.96 -12.24
N VAL A 39 2.07 2.04 -12.92
CA VAL A 39 0.80 2.37 -13.61
C VAL A 39 -0.27 2.83 -12.62
N ARG A 40 -0.28 2.28 -11.41
CA ARG A 40 -1.20 2.69 -10.33
C ARG A 40 -0.85 4.05 -9.72
N LYS A 41 0.44 4.39 -9.67
CA LYS A 41 0.95 5.66 -9.10
C LYS A 41 0.93 6.84 -10.08
N GLY A 42 0.52 6.58 -11.34
CA GLY A 42 0.71 7.54 -12.43
C GLY A 42 2.07 7.36 -13.10
N ILE A 43 2.07 7.05 -14.41
CA ILE A 43 3.29 6.68 -15.14
C ILE A 43 4.24 7.88 -15.22
N LYS A 44 5.38 7.80 -14.53
CA LYS A 44 6.43 8.82 -14.59
C LYS A 44 7.15 8.80 -15.95
N PRO A 45 7.69 9.94 -16.44
CA PRO A 45 8.42 10.03 -17.72
C PRO A 45 9.59 9.03 -17.84
N GLU A 46 10.23 8.67 -16.71
CA GLU A 46 11.34 7.71 -16.67
C GLU A 46 10.91 6.31 -17.13
N ILE A 47 9.68 5.89 -16.83
CA ILE A 47 9.14 4.58 -17.25
C ILE A 47 8.91 4.54 -18.77
N TYR A 48 8.43 5.64 -19.35
CA TYR A 48 8.33 5.74 -20.82
C TYR A 48 9.73 5.67 -21.48
N ALA A 49 10.72 6.35 -20.90
CA ALA A 49 12.10 6.30 -21.38
C ALA A 49 12.68 4.88 -21.30
N LEU A 50 12.51 4.19 -20.15
CA LEU A 50 12.95 2.81 -19.96
C LEU A 50 12.28 1.85 -20.95
N SER A 51 10.96 1.94 -21.12
CA SER A 51 10.20 1.13 -22.07
C SER A 51 10.67 1.35 -23.50
N THR A 52 10.96 2.60 -23.88
CA THR A 52 11.48 2.95 -25.20
C THR A 52 12.87 2.36 -25.42
N ILE A 53 13.77 2.47 -24.45
CA ILE A 53 15.12 1.89 -24.53
C ILE A 53 15.04 0.37 -24.68
N MET A 54 14.18 -0.29 -23.93
CA MET A 54 13.96 -1.75 -24.03
C MET A 54 13.39 -2.15 -25.40
N PHE A 55 12.37 -1.42 -25.89
CA PHE A 55 11.80 -1.68 -27.22
C PHE A 55 12.85 -1.55 -28.30
N VAL A 56 13.64 -0.46 -28.29
CA VAL A 56 14.73 -0.25 -29.24
C VAL A 56 15.79 -1.35 -29.14
N THR A 57 16.15 -1.77 -27.91
CA THR A 57 17.12 -2.83 -27.67
C THR A 57 16.64 -4.17 -28.26
N VAL A 58 15.39 -4.55 -27.99
CA VAL A 58 14.78 -5.76 -28.54
C VAL A 58 14.68 -5.69 -30.06
N LEU A 59 14.28 -4.54 -30.60
CA LEU A 59 14.20 -4.32 -32.06
C LEU A 59 15.57 -4.47 -32.72
N VAL A 60 16.62 -3.88 -32.15
CA VAL A 60 17.99 -4.01 -32.66
C VAL A 60 18.47 -5.47 -32.60
N LEU A 61 18.20 -6.18 -31.49
CA LEU A 61 18.53 -7.60 -31.36
C LEU A 61 17.80 -8.46 -32.40
N LEU A 62 16.51 -8.22 -32.63
CA LEU A 62 15.72 -8.90 -33.66
C LEU A 62 16.26 -8.62 -35.06
N LEU A 63 16.61 -7.38 -35.36
CA LEU A 63 17.22 -7.02 -36.65
C LEU A 63 18.58 -7.70 -36.85
N LEU A 64 19.41 -7.78 -35.79
CA LEU A 64 20.71 -8.44 -35.82
C LEU A 64 20.55 -9.98 -36.04
N VAL A 65 19.56 -10.60 -35.41
CA VAL A 65 19.26 -12.05 -35.57
C VAL A 65 18.70 -12.34 -36.96
N ASN A 66 17.83 -11.47 -37.48
CA ASN A 66 17.24 -11.66 -38.82
C ASN A 66 18.15 -11.24 -39.99
N TYR A 67 19.23 -10.51 -39.71
CA TYR A 67 20.21 -10.09 -40.73
C TYR A 67 21.24 -11.19 -41.04
N SER A 68 20.95 -12.46 -40.72
CA SER A 68 21.74 -13.58 -41.23
C SER A 68 21.52 -13.73 -42.75
N PRO A 69 22.57 -13.63 -43.55
CA PRO A 69 22.42 -13.84 -45.01
C PRO A 69 21.89 -15.26 -45.23
N LYS A 70 20.78 -15.39 -45.95
CA LYS A 70 20.30 -16.67 -46.43
C LYS A 70 21.45 -17.32 -47.22
N GLU A 71 21.78 -18.58 -46.93
CA GLU A 71 22.59 -19.41 -47.81
C GLU A 71 21.75 -19.63 -49.06
N GLU A 72 22.07 -18.91 -50.16
CA GLU A 72 21.56 -19.21 -51.47
C GLU A 72 22.20 -20.52 -51.95
N GLU A 73 21.39 -21.48 -52.35
CA GLU A 73 21.80 -22.68 -53.05
C GLU A 73 22.63 -22.30 -54.25
N GLU A 74 23.78 -22.95 -54.43
CA GLU A 74 24.77 -22.66 -55.45
C GLU A 74 24.22 -22.96 -56.84
N VAL A 75 24.04 -21.89 -57.64
CA VAL A 75 24.08 -22.02 -59.11
C VAL A 75 25.45 -21.44 -59.55
N PRO A 76 26.23 -22.18 -60.34
CA PRO A 76 27.61 -21.78 -60.61
C PRO A 76 27.69 -20.73 -61.73
N VAL A 77 27.86 -19.47 -61.36
CA VAL A 77 28.30 -18.44 -62.35
C VAL A 77 29.44 -17.62 -61.73
N ARG A 78 30.60 -17.70 -62.40
CA ARG A 78 31.84 -16.98 -62.05
C ARG A 78 31.64 -15.46 -62.03
N LYS A 79 31.69 -14.85 -60.84
CA LYS A 79 32.17 -13.46 -60.67
C LYS A 79 32.84 -13.35 -59.32
N LYS A 80 34.10 -12.82 -59.29
CA LYS A 80 34.86 -12.54 -58.08
C LYS A 80 34.15 -11.49 -57.25
N VAL A 81 33.39 -11.88 -56.21
CA VAL A 81 32.90 -11.01 -55.18
C VAL A 81 33.84 -11.12 -53.96
N ARG A 82 34.38 -9.96 -53.52
CA ARG A 82 35.24 -9.87 -52.31
C ARG A 82 34.48 -10.42 -51.12
N ARG A 83 34.84 -11.61 -50.65
CA ARG A 83 34.29 -12.21 -49.41
C ARG A 83 34.70 -11.32 -48.23
N PRO A 84 33.77 -10.91 -47.36
CA PRO A 84 34.14 -10.25 -46.08
C PRO A 84 35.09 -11.19 -45.30
N SER A 85 36.15 -10.62 -44.73
CA SER A 85 37.16 -11.45 -44.05
C SER A 85 36.54 -12.29 -42.96
N LYS A 86 36.96 -13.55 -42.81
CA LYS A 86 36.46 -14.47 -41.74
C LYS A 86 36.53 -13.84 -40.38
N ILE A 87 37.44 -12.90 -40.14
CA ILE A 87 37.63 -12.14 -38.93
C ILE A 87 36.42 -11.24 -38.64
N LYS A 88 35.83 -10.53 -39.62
CA LYS A 88 34.65 -9.68 -39.41
C LYS A 88 33.42 -10.53 -39.04
N LYS A 89 33.27 -11.71 -39.63
CA LYS A 89 32.14 -12.61 -39.34
C LYS A 89 32.22 -13.21 -37.94
N VAL A 90 33.41 -13.57 -37.46
CA VAL A 90 33.65 -14.08 -36.11
C VAL A 90 33.48 -12.92 -35.06
N LEU A 91 33.97 -11.73 -35.39
CA LEU A 91 33.86 -10.57 -34.48
C LEU A 91 32.38 -10.20 -34.22
N VAL A 92 31.57 -10.09 -35.25
CA VAL A 92 30.16 -9.69 -35.15
C VAL A 92 29.28 -10.79 -34.54
N GLN A 93 29.52 -12.07 -34.91
CA GLN A 93 28.65 -13.18 -34.52
C GLN A 93 29.00 -13.84 -33.17
N ARG A 94 30.24 -13.67 -32.69
CA ARG A 94 30.66 -14.33 -31.43
C ARG A 94 31.26 -13.40 -30.40
N VAL A 95 32.00 -12.36 -30.79
CA VAL A 95 32.72 -11.49 -29.85
C VAL A 95 31.80 -10.37 -29.34
N ILE A 96 31.04 -9.70 -30.19
CA ILE A 96 30.17 -8.60 -29.80
C ILE A 96 29.08 -9.05 -28.80
N PRO A 97 28.35 -10.17 -28.99
CA PRO A 97 27.36 -10.63 -28.00
C PRO A 97 27.99 -10.96 -26.63
N VAL A 98 29.19 -11.56 -26.63
CA VAL A 98 29.90 -11.90 -25.40
C VAL A 98 30.37 -10.63 -24.67
N VAL A 99 30.88 -9.63 -25.40
CA VAL A 99 31.26 -8.33 -24.79
C VAL A 99 30.05 -7.60 -24.24
N ILE A 100 28.90 -7.61 -24.94
CA ILE A 100 27.67 -7.02 -24.45
C ILE A 100 27.22 -7.74 -23.15
N CYS A 101 27.23 -9.08 -23.11
CA CYS A 101 26.90 -9.82 -21.89
C CYS A 101 27.86 -9.50 -20.73
N ILE A 102 29.17 -9.38 -21.00
CA ILE A 102 30.16 -9.01 -19.97
C ILE A 102 29.91 -7.58 -19.44
N VAL A 103 29.57 -6.64 -20.33
CA VAL A 103 29.25 -5.25 -19.93
C VAL A 103 27.97 -5.21 -19.11
N PHE A 104 26.93 -5.99 -19.47
CA PHE A 104 25.70 -6.08 -18.66
C PHE A 104 25.92 -6.78 -17.32
N ILE A 105 26.68 -7.86 -17.27
CA ILE A 105 27.03 -8.57 -16.03
C ILE A 105 27.95 -7.69 -15.16
N GLY A 106 28.96 -7.05 -15.77
CA GLY A 106 29.87 -6.13 -15.06
C GLY A 106 29.20 -4.86 -14.57
N GLY A 107 28.28 -4.31 -15.37
CA GLY A 107 27.46 -3.16 -14.98
C GLY A 107 26.47 -3.49 -13.88
N GLY A 108 25.84 -4.68 -13.95
CA GLY A 108 24.96 -5.17 -12.89
C GLY A 108 25.73 -5.44 -11.58
N PHE A 109 26.94 -5.98 -11.68
CA PHE A 109 27.81 -6.21 -10.52
C PHE A 109 28.34 -4.91 -9.89
N TYR A 110 28.64 -3.92 -10.75
CA TYR A 110 29.05 -2.57 -10.31
C TYR A 110 27.90 -1.84 -9.63
N TYR A 111 26.68 -1.91 -10.20
CA TYR A 111 25.46 -1.32 -9.63
C TYR A 111 25.08 -1.99 -8.30
N ALA A 112 25.18 -3.31 -8.21
CA ALA A 112 24.95 -4.05 -6.97
C ALA A 112 25.97 -3.70 -5.88
N LYS A 113 27.21 -3.38 -6.24
CA LYS A 113 28.27 -2.99 -5.30
C LYS A 113 28.14 -1.55 -4.81
N GLU A 114 27.75 -0.59 -5.67
CA GLU A 114 27.49 0.80 -5.27
C GLU A 114 26.13 0.97 -4.58
N GLY A 115 25.15 0.12 -4.89
CA GLY A 115 23.84 0.11 -4.24
C GLY A 115 23.80 -0.53 -2.85
N GLY A 116 24.95 -0.81 -2.22
CA GLY A 116 25.00 -1.35 -0.86
C GLY A 116 24.56 -2.81 -0.71
N VAL A 117 24.29 -3.52 -1.81
CA VAL A 117 23.80 -4.92 -1.82
C VAL A 117 24.85 -5.94 -1.39
N MET A 118 26.09 -5.54 -1.11
CA MET A 118 27.13 -6.43 -0.62
C MET A 118 27.83 -5.85 0.63
N GLY A 119 27.30 -6.17 1.82
CA GLY A 119 28.05 -6.13 3.08
C GLY A 119 27.79 -4.95 4.02
N GLY A 120 26.65 -4.24 3.89
CA GLY A 120 26.15 -3.28 4.90
C GLY A 120 25.08 -3.90 5.81
N GLU A 121 24.79 -3.25 6.93
CA GLU A 121 23.59 -3.56 7.71
C GLU A 121 22.35 -3.26 6.85
N GLU A 122 21.36 -4.16 6.88
CA GLU A 122 20.14 -4.08 6.07
C GLU A 122 18.90 -4.06 6.97
N LEU A 123 17.82 -3.47 6.47
CA LEU A 123 16.50 -3.47 7.11
C LEU A 123 15.42 -3.72 6.07
N ILE A 124 14.65 -4.77 6.22
CA ILE A 124 13.55 -5.12 5.30
C ILE A 124 12.23 -4.63 5.88
N VAL A 125 11.68 -3.59 5.24
CA VAL A 125 10.44 -2.91 5.65
C VAL A 125 9.29 -3.33 4.74
N TYR A 126 8.13 -3.69 5.32
CA TYR A 126 6.91 -4.02 4.57
C TYR A 126 5.75 -3.15 5.04
N ASN A 127 5.29 -2.25 4.20
CA ASN A 127 4.32 -1.21 4.53
C ASN A 127 3.23 -1.07 3.46
N TRP A 128 2.23 -0.27 3.72
CA TRP A 128 1.21 0.13 2.75
C TRP A 128 1.84 0.94 1.61
N GLY A 129 1.18 0.95 0.44
CA GLY A 129 1.57 1.82 -0.66
C GLY A 129 1.41 3.30 -0.30
N GLU A 130 2.41 4.13 -0.65
CA GLU A 130 2.42 5.59 -0.41
C GLU A 130 2.21 6.01 1.06
N TYR A 131 2.67 5.19 1.99
CA TYR A 131 2.40 5.33 3.42
C TYR A 131 3.65 5.72 4.23
N ILE A 132 4.68 6.22 3.57
CA ILE A 132 5.88 6.84 4.15
C ILE A 132 6.48 7.80 3.12
N ASP A 133 6.97 8.96 3.55
CA ASP A 133 7.71 9.85 2.68
C ASP A 133 9.04 9.18 2.25
N PRO A 134 9.32 9.01 0.95
CA PRO A 134 10.55 8.38 0.49
C PRO A 134 11.83 9.06 0.98
N ASP A 135 11.79 10.38 1.22
CA ASP A 135 12.93 11.10 1.78
C ASP A 135 13.24 10.65 3.23
N VAL A 136 12.23 10.21 3.99
CA VAL A 136 12.42 9.68 5.36
C VAL A 136 13.25 8.41 5.34
N LEU A 137 13.07 7.54 4.34
CA LEU A 137 13.91 6.34 4.17
C LEU A 137 15.35 6.74 3.88
N THR A 138 15.56 7.70 2.96
CA THR A 138 16.88 8.23 2.62
C THR A 138 17.57 8.85 3.85
N MET A 139 16.84 9.66 4.64
CA MET A 139 17.37 10.26 5.86
C MET A 139 17.80 9.20 6.88
N PHE A 140 17.02 8.11 7.02
CA PHE A 140 17.40 7.01 7.90
C PHE A 140 18.68 6.32 7.43
N GLU A 141 18.81 6.02 6.14
CA GLU A 141 20.01 5.42 5.56
C GLU A 141 21.25 6.31 5.74
N GLU A 142 21.11 7.63 5.49
CA GLU A 142 22.20 8.58 5.65
C GLU A 142 22.67 8.72 7.11
N GLU A 143 21.73 8.70 8.08
CA GLU A 143 22.06 8.87 9.50
C GLU A 143 22.65 7.58 10.12
N THR A 144 22.20 6.40 9.67
CA THR A 144 22.52 5.13 10.34
C THR A 144 23.50 4.27 9.56
N GLY A 145 23.60 4.46 8.25
CA GLY A 145 24.33 3.57 7.35
C GLY A 145 23.64 2.23 7.09
N ILE A 146 22.39 2.05 7.57
CA ILE A 146 21.58 0.86 7.37
C ILE A 146 20.81 1.03 6.06
N HIS A 147 20.99 0.09 5.12
CA HIS A 147 20.25 0.10 3.86
C HIS A 147 18.83 -0.41 4.04
N VAL A 148 17.83 0.34 3.52
CA VAL A 148 16.41 0.00 3.64
C VAL A 148 15.89 -0.65 2.37
N VAL A 149 15.49 -1.91 2.47
CA VAL A 149 14.74 -2.62 1.44
C VAL A 149 13.26 -2.44 1.73
N TYR A 150 12.60 -1.58 0.95
CA TYR A 150 11.21 -1.21 1.17
C TYR A 150 10.28 -1.94 0.20
N GLU A 151 9.31 -2.68 0.74
CA GLU A 151 8.25 -3.34 -0.01
C GLU A 151 6.88 -2.82 0.40
N GLU A 152 5.93 -2.87 -0.54
CA GLU A 152 4.56 -2.40 -0.33
C GLU A 152 3.56 -3.55 -0.42
N PHE A 153 2.47 -3.43 0.36
CA PHE A 153 1.29 -4.29 0.24
C PHE A 153 0.02 -3.45 0.08
N GLU A 154 -1.03 -4.07 -0.46
CA GLU A 154 -2.30 -3.41 -0.74
C GLU A 154 -3.35 -3.66 0.33
N THR A 155 -3.32 -4.83 0.99
CA THR A 155 -4.29 -5.21 2.02
C THR A 155 -3.63 -6.08 3.10
N ASN A 156 -4.20 -6.07 4.30
CA ASN A 156 -3.79 -6.96 5.39
C ASN A 156 -3.90 -8.44 5.02
N GLU A 157 -4.82 -8.79 4.13
CA GLU A 157 -5.04 -10.16 3.64
C GLU A 157 -3.91 -10.62 2.71
N ILE A 158 -3.19 -9.69 2.06
CA ILE A 158 -1.96 -9.97 1.31
C ILE A 158 -0.74 -10.01 2.24
N LEU A 159 -0.68 -9.12 3.22
CA LEU A 159 0.40 -9.06 4.21
C LEU A 159 0.48 -10.35 5.02
N TYR A 160 -0.66 -10.78 5.61
CA TYR A 160 -0.69 -11.88 6.57
C TYR A 160 -0.11 -13.20 6.03
N PRO A 161 -0.51 -13.74 4.86
CA PRO A 161 0.07 -14.96 4.31
C PRO A 161 1.58 -14.85 4.05
N LYS A 162 2.08 -13.69 3.61
CA LYS A 162 3.51 -13.48 3.36
C LYS A 162 4.31 -13.53 4.67
N VAL A 163 3.88 -12.81 5.69
CA VAL A 163 4.55 -12.81 7.00
C VAL A 163 4.43 -14.16 7.69
N SER A 164 3.22 -14.76 7.71
CA SER A 164 2.99 -16.05 8.40
C SER A 164 3.70 -17.23 7.74
N SER A 165 3.95 -17.18 6.42
CA SER A 165 4.71 -18.21 5.72
C SER A 165 6.18 -18.28 6.15
N GLY A 166 6.72 -17.14 6.63
CA GLY A 166 8.13 -17.02 6.98
C GLY A 166 9.08 -17.13 5.78
N ALA A 167 8.57 -17.13 4.55
CA ALA A 167 9.39 -17.26 3.34
C ALA A 167 10.30 -16.03 3.12
N ILE A 168 9.89 -14.88 3.63
CA ILE A 168 10.68 -13.65 3.66
C ILE A 168 10.79 -13.23 5.13
N ALA A 169 11.99 -12.95 5.57
CA ALA A 169 12.26 -12.43 6.90
C ALA A 169 12.13 -10.90 6.89
N TYR A 170 10.90 -10.41 6.92
CA TYR A 170 10.67 -8.97 7.13
C TYR A 170 11.14 -8.57 8.52
N ASP A 171 11.84 -7.43 8.64
CA ASP A 171 12.33 -6.94 9.93
C ASP A 171 11.30 -6.07 10.63
N VAL A 172 10.53 -5.29 9.87
CA VAL A 172 9.48 -4.43 10.41
C VAL A 172 8.32 -4.34 9.43
N VAL A 173 7.09 -4.41 9.96
CA VAL A 173 5.85 -4.34 9.17
C VAL A 173 4.85 -3.39 9.83
N CYS A 174 3.94 -2.78 9.04
CA CYS A 174 2.96 -1.82 9.54
C CYS A 174 1.51 -2.28 9.21
N PRO A 175 0.96 -3.28 9.89
CA PRO A 175 -0.42 -3.71 9.73
C PRO A 175 -1.40 -2.84 10.50
N SER A 176 -2.70 -3.02 10.21
CA SER A 176 -3.77 -2.44 11.00
C SER A 176 -4.04 -3.21 12.30
N ASP A 177 -4.76 -2.56 13.21
CA ASP A 177 -5.13 -3.01 14.55
C ASP A 177 -5.60 -4.48 14.61
N TYR A 178 -6.65 -4.86 13.88
CA TYR A 178 -7.19 -6.23 13.89
C TYR A 178 -6.19 -7.26 13.38
N MET A 179 -5.32 -6.85 12.47
CA MET A 179 -4.29 -7.74 11.93
C MET A 179 -3.14 -7.92 12.91
N ILE A 180 -2.79 -6.87 13.65
CA ILE A 180 -1.82 -6.96 14.77
C ILE A 180 -2.35 -7.96 15.83
N GLN A 181 -3.62 -7.84 16.22
CA GLN A 181 -4.25 -8.77 17.14
C GLN A 181 -4.14 -10.21 16.63
N ARG A 182 -4.50 -10.45 15.37
CA ARG A 182 -4.38 -11.77 14.72
C ARG A 182 -2.95 -12.30 14.74
N MET A 183 -1.98 -11.45 14.47
CA MET A 183 -0.56 -11.83 14.46
C MET A 183 -0.05 -12.16 15.87
N ILE A 184 -0.50 -11.44 16.90
CA ILE A 184 -0.20 -11.75 18.32
C ILE A 184 -0.79 -13.09 18.70
N GLU A 185 -2.08 -13.34 18.42
CA GLU A 185 -2.77 -14.60 18.73
C GLU A 185 -2.13 -15.82 18.05
N ASN A 186 -1.50 -15.62 16.89
CA ASN A 186 -0.81 -16.69 16.15
C ASN A 186 0.72 -16.73 16.41
N ASP A 187 1.21 -16.03 17.43
CA ASP A 187 2.62 -16.02 17.84
C ASP A 187 3.59 -15.64 16.70
N LEU A 188 3.21 -14.66 15.89
CA LEU A 188 3.97 -14.20 14.71
C LEU A 188 4.82 -12.96 14.99
N LEU A 189 4.71 -12.35 16.17
CA LEU A 189 5.40 -11.12 16.53
C LEU A 189 6.45 -11.34 17.63
N SER A 190 7.48 -10.51 17.61
CA SER A 190 8.48 -10.36 18.67
C SER A 190 8.11 -9.21 19.59
N GLU A 191 8.25 -9.39 20.91
CA GLU A 191 8.17 -8.26 21.85
C GLU A 191 9.23 -7.21 21.51
N ILE A 192 8.85 -5.93 21.52
CA ILE A 192 9.72 -4.80 21.25
C ILE A 192 10.52 -4.46 22.52
N ASN A 193 11.80 -4.19 22.37
CA ASN A 193 12.60 -3.62 23.46
C ASN A 193 12.47 -2.08 23.45
N PHE A 194 11.57 -1.56 24.28
CA PHE A 194 11.29 -0.12 24.35
C PHE A 194 12.44 0.73 24.88
N ASP A 195 13.47 0.13 25.51
CA ASP A 195 14.70 0.85 25.86
C ASP A 195 15.44 1.35 24.61
N ASN A 196 15.24 0.70 23.48
CA ASN A 196 15.80 1.10 22.18
C ASN A 196 14.92 2.15 21.47
N ILE A 197 13.74 2.50 22.02
CA ILE A 197 12.79 3.46 21.42
C ILE A 197 12.52 4.63 22.37
N PRO A 198 13.54 5.42 22.78
CA PRO A 198 13.35 6.54 23.70
C PRO A 198 12.42 7.64 23.17
N ASN A 199 12.20 7.71 21.86
CA ASN A 199 11.27 8.65 21.22
C ASN A 199 9.79 8.23 21.34
N LEU A 200 9.48 7.03 21.85
CA LEU A 200 8.10 6.62 22.16
C LEU A 200 7.38 7.63 23.07
N LYS A 201 8.11 8.37 23.89
CA LYS A 201 7.58 9.46 24.75
C LYS A 201 6.83 10.55 23.99
N ASN A 202 7.07 10.69 22.69
CA ASN A 202 6.41 11.66 21.81
C ASN A 202 5.03 11.18 21.35
N ILE A 203 4.74 9.88 21.46
CA ILE A 203 3.43 9.31 21.16
C ILE A 203 2.47 9.62 22.30
N GLY A 204 1.30 10.15 21.97
CA GLY A 204 0.28 10.51 22.92
C GLY A 204 -0.24 9.30 23.71
N LYS A 205 -0.43 9.47 25.01
CA LYS A 205 -0.85 8.39 25.92
C LYS A 205 -2.20 7.78 25.51
N GLN A 206 -3.11 8.59 24.98
CA GLN A 206 -4.41 8.15 24.50
C GLN A 206 -4.29 7.11 23.37
N TYR A 207 -3.31 7.24 22.49
CA TYR A 207 -3.10 6.27 21.38
C TYR A 207 -2.51 4.96 21.90
N LEU A 208 -1.60 5.02 22.88
CA LEU A 208 -1.10 3.83 23.56
C LEU A 208 -2.20 3.12 24.37
N GLU A 209 -3.11 3.86 24.97
CA GLU A 209 -4.26 3.28 25.68
C GLU A 209 -5.25 2.64 24.68
N GLN A 210 -5.49 3.31 23.54
CA GLN A 210 -6.32 2.77 22.47
C GLN A 210 -5.73 1.47 21.89
N SER A 211 -4.41 1.40 21.74
CA SER A 211 -3.72 0.21 21.23
C SER A 211 -3.91 -1.02 22.11
N ARG A 212 -4.25 -0.85 23.40
CA ARG A 212 -4.54 -1.99 24.30
C ARG A 212 -5.73 -2.84 23.86
N GLN A 213 -6.56 -2.34 22.94
CA GLN A 213 -7.68 -3.12 22.40
C GLN A 213 -7.19 -4.28 21.52
N PHE A 214 -6.02 -4.15 20.90
CA PHE A 214 -5.43 -5.17 20.03
C PHE A 214 -4.04 -5.66 20.50
N ASP A 215 -3.33 -4.89 21.30
CA ASP A 215 -2.08 -5.23 21.99
C ASP A 215 -2.22 -4.93 23.51
N PRO A 216 -2.85 -5.82 24.30
CA PRO A 216 -3.30 -5.52 25.66
C PRO A 216 -2.22 -5.03 26.62
N GLU A 217 -0.97 -5.47 26.41
CA GLU A 217 0.16 -5.08 27.24
C GLU A 217 1.05 -4.03 26.58
N ASN A 218 0.71 -3.56 25.38
CA ASN A 218 1.54 -2.68 24.54
C ASN A 218 2.98 -3.19 24.40
N LYS A 219 3.16 -4.46 24.07
CA LYS A 219 4.47 -5.09 23.95
C LYS A 219 4.96 -5.26 22.52
N TYR A 220 4.04 -5.26 21.55
CA TYR A 220 4.31 -5.68 20.19
C TYR A 220 4.22 -4.56 19.17
N SER A 221 3.60 -3.43 19.52
CA SER A 221 3.22 -2.40 18.55
C SER A 221 3.61 -0.98 18.99
N VAL A 222 3.95 -0.15 17.99
CA VAL A 222 4.16 1.29 18.17
C VAL A 222 3.25 2.04 17.19
N PRO A 223 2.29 2.85 17.66
CA PRO A 223 1.38 3.62 16.82
C PRO A 223 2.12 4.49 15.81
N TYR A 224 1.69 4.44 14.56
CA TYR A 224 2.28 5.17 13.44
C TYR A 224 1.34 6.21 12.86
N CYS A 225 0.16 5.77 12.45
CA CYS A 225 -0.90 6.60 11.90
C CYS A 225 -2.24 6.17 12.46
N TRP A 226 -3.20 7.08 12.47
CA TRP A 226 -4.54 6.78 12.91
C TRP A 226 -5.57 7.62 12.17
N GLY A 227 -6.81 7.24 12.26
CA GLY A 227 -7.90 7.99 11.68
C GLY A 227 -9.26 7.42 12.03
N THR A 228 -10.27 8.01 11.44
CA THR A 228 -11.67 7.59 11.60
C THR A 228 -12.31 7.36 10.24
N VAL A 229 -13.39 6.61 10.20
CA VAL A 229 -14.29 6.51 9.06
C VAL A 229 -15.47 7.43 9.30
N GLY A 230 -15.89 8.18 8.29
CA GLY A 230 -17.01 9.08 8.42
C GLY A 230 -17.70 9.38 7.08
N ILE A 231 -18.55 10.38 7.11
CA ILE A 231 -19.28 10.84 5.93
C ILE A 231 -18.65 12.14 5.43
N LEU A 232 -18.17 12.12 4.19
CA LEU A 232 -17.82 13.31 3.43
C LEU A 232 -19.05 13.75 2.63
N TYR A 233 -19.45 15.01 2.75
CA TYR A 233 -20.61 15.51 2.02
C TYR A 233 -20.33 16.85 1.34
N ASN A 234 -21.03 17.09 0.24
CA ASN A 234 -20.95 18.33 -0.51
C ASN A 234 -22.02 19.31 -0.05
N LYS A 235 -21.61 20.41 0.61
CA LYS A 235 -22.52 21.46 1.13
C LYS A 235 -23.37 22.14 0.07
N THR A 236 -23.01 22.05 -1.20
CA THR A 236 -23.82 22.62 -2.30
C THR A 236 -24.88 21.65 -2.81
N MET A 237 -24.82 20.38 -2.43
CA MET A 237 -25.74 19.32 -2.83
C MET A 237 -26.58 18.79 -1.68
N VAL A 238 -26.13 19.00 -0.43
CA VAL A 238 -26.81 18.58 0.80
C VAL A 238 -27.23 19.82 1.57
N ASP A 239 -28.53 19.97 1.78
CA ASP A 239 -29.16 21.15 2.43
C ASP A 239 -29.70 20.86 3.84
N GLU A 240 -29.43 19.68 4.38
CA GLU A 240 -29.82 19.22 5.71
C GLU A 240 -28.60 18.89 6.57
N PRO A 241 -28.72 18.92 7.92
CA PRO A 241 -27.61 18.52 8.80
C PRO A 241 -27.17 17.08 8.55
N VAL A 242 -25.86 16.88 8.44
CA VAL A 242 -25.23 15.55 8.34
C VAL A 242 -24.59 15.23 9.66
N ASP A 243 -25.25 14.45 10.51
CA ASP A 243 -24.77 14.04 11.83
C ASP A 243 -25.01 12.57 12.16
N SER A 244 -25.55 11.81 11.21
CA SER A 244 -25.98 10.42 11.39
C SER A 244 -25.73 9.59 10.15
N TRP A 245 -25.40 8.32 10.32
CA TRP A 245 -25.33 7.34 9.23
C TRP A 245 -26.65 7.23 8.45
N SER A 246 -27.80 7.56 9.07
CA SER A 246 -29.12 7.46 8.44
C SER A 246 -29.24 8.19 7.11
N ILE A 247 -28.47 9.26 6.88
CA ILE A 247 -28.51 10.03 5.63
C ILE A 247 -28.14 9.17 4.41
N LEU A 248 -27.34 8.11 4.60
CA LEU A 248 -26.96 7.18 3.52
C LEU A 248 -28.13 6.28 3.07
N TRP A 249 -29.26 6.30 3.75
CA TRP A 249 -30.51 5.63 3.38
C TRP A 249 -31.60 6.62 2.94
N ASN A 250 -31.27 7.90 2.84
CA ASN A 250 -32.25 8.93 2.41
C ASN A 250 -32.45 8.86 0.89
N PRO A 251 -33.69 8.54 0.39
CA PRO A 251 -33.96 8.45 -1.06
C PRO A 251 -33.72 9.75 -1.82
N LYS A 252 -33.65 10.90 -1.13
CA LYS A 252 -33.31 12.19 -1.74
C LYS A 252 -31.96 12.16 -2.44
N TYR A 253 -31.01 11.37 -1.95
CA TYR A 253 -29.65 11.27 -2.49
C TYR A 253 -29.44 10.04 -3.38
N LYS A 254 -30.52 9.47 -3.92
CA LYS A 254 -30.43 8.36 -4.86
C LYS A 254 -29.45 8.67 -6.00
N ASP A 255 -28.59 7.70 -6.34
CA ASP A 255 -27.53 7.81 -7.35
C ASP A 255 -26.48 8.90 -7.05
N ASN A 256 -26.38 9.36 -5.78
CA ASN A 256 -25.44 10.37 -5.29
C ASN A 256 -24.73 9.93 -3.98
N ILE A 257 -24.72 8.64 -3.68
CA ILE A 257 -24.09 8.06 -2.49
C ILE A 257 -22.93 7.15 -2.93
N LEU A 258 -21.75 7.38 -2.38
CA LEU A 258 -20.58 6.51 -2.54
C LEU A 258 -20.39 5.71 -1.26
N MET A 259 -20.43 4.38 -1.36
CA MET A 259 -20.16 3.46 -0.24
C MET A 259 -18.77 2.83 -0.38
N GLN A 260 -18.19 2.42 0.75
CA GLN A 260 -16.95 1.67 0.75
C GLN A 260 -17.14 0.27 0.15
N ASP A 261 -16.25 -0.13 -0.77
CA ASP A 261 -16.15 -1.51 -1.26
C ASP A 261 -15.25 -2.36 -0.33
N SER A 262 -15.46 -2.17 0.95
CA SER A 262 -14.85 -2.90 2.05
C SER A 262 -15.94 -3.54 2.89
N VAL A 263 -15.82 -4.83 3.10
CA VAL A 263 -16.83 -5.61 3.87
C VAL A 263 -16.99 -5.05 5.28
N ARG A 264 -15.87 -4.86 5.97
CA ARG A 264 -15.88 -4.42 7.36
C ARG A 264 -16.37 -2.99 7.49
N ASP A 265 -15.99 -2.07 6.59
CA ASP A 265 -16.45 -0.68 6.65
C ASP A 265 -17.93 -0.53 6.29
N ALA A 266 -18.40 -1.23 5.25
CA ALA A 266 -19.82 -1.18 4.88
C ALA A 266 -20.73 -1.75 5.98
N PHE A 267 -20.37 -2.92 6.54
CA PHE A 267 -21.08 -3.48 7.68
C PHE A 267 -20.90 -2.63 8.94
N GLY A 268 -19.70 -2.13 9.21
CA GLY A 268 -19.41 -1.30 10.38
C GLY A 268 -20.29 -0.05 10.45
N ALA A 269 -20.37 0.73 9.37
CA ALA A 269 -21.27 1.88 9.28
C ALA A 269 -22.74 1.51 9.50
N THR A 270 -23.16 0.37 8.94
CA THR A 270 -24.55 -0.11 9.05
C THR A 270 -24.87 -0.63 10.46
N LEU A 271 -23.96 -1.39 11.06
CA LEU A 271 -24.09 -1.88 12.45
C LEU A 271 -24.15 -0.70 13.43
N LYS A 272 -23.29 0.30 13.24
CA LYS A 272 -23.36 1.53 14.06
C LYS A 272 -24.68 2.26 13.91
N TYR A 273 -25.20 2.38 12.69
CA TYR A 273 -26.52 2.95 12.46
C TYR A 273 -27.63 2.19 13.19
N LEU A 274 -27.54 0.86 13.28
CA LEU A 274 -28.47 0.02 14.02
C LEU A 274 -28.24 0.04 15.54
N GLY A 275 -27.15 0.66 16.01
CA GLY A 275 -26.81 0.72 17.43
C GLY A 275 -26.03 -0.50 17.95
N TYR A 276 -25.47 -1.31 17.03
CA TYR A 276 -24.68 -2.49 17.34
C TYR A 276 -23.17 -2.20 17.36
N SER A 277 -22.38 -3.11 17.91
CA SER A 277 -20.93 -3.08 17.77
C SER A 277 -20.53 -3.36 16.32
N LEU A 278 -19.52 -2.62 15.81
CA LEU A 278 -18.93 -2.90 14.48
C LEU A 278 -18.15 -4.23 14.45
N ASN A 279 -17.96 -4.84 15.62
CA ASN A 279 -17.35 -6.16 15.80
C ASN A 279 -18.37 -7.27 16.11
N SER A 280 -19.65 -7.03 15.88
CA SER A 280 -20.68 -8.04 16.13
C SER A 280 -20.40 -9.33 15.37
N THR A 281 -20.59 -10.46 16.03
CA THR A 281 -20.61 -11.81 15.44
C THR A 281 -21.98 -12.46 15.56
N ASP A 282 -22.97 -11.73 16.08
CA ASP A 282 -24.36 -12.18 16.19
C ASP A 282 -25.00 -12.26 14.79
N LEU A 283 -25.51 -13.43 14.43
CA LEU A 283 -26.07 -13.68 13.10
C LEU A 283 -27.36 -12.89 12.83
N ASP A 284 -28.15 -12.57 13.86
CA ASP A 284 -29.38 -11.79 13.70
C ASP A 284 -29.04 -10.33 13.44
N GLU A 285 -28.09 -9.73 14.19
CA GLU A 285 -27.58 -8.38 13.94
C GLU A 285 -26.92 -8.26 12.55
N LEU A 286 -26.10 -9.24 12.15
CA LEU A 286 -25.46 -9.28 10.84
C LEU A 286 -26.47 -9.42 9.69
N ASN A 287 -27.56 -10.21 9.88
CA ASN A 287 -28.61 -10.32 8.89
C ASN A 287 -29.45 -9.05 8.80
N GLU A 288 -29.69 -8.36 9.90
CA GLU A 288 -30.37 -7.06 9.91
C GLU A 288 -29.53 -6.03 9.13
N ALA A 289 -28.24 -5.92 9.43
CA ALA A 289 -27.31 -5.05 8.71
C ALA A 289 -27.25 -5.37 7.20
N LYS A 290 -27.15 -6.66 6.84
CA LYS A 290 -27.20 -7.11 5.43
C LYS A 290 -28.49 -6.67 4.74
N ASN A 291 -29.64 -6.85 5.37
CA ASN A 291 -30.96 -6.48 4.79
C ASN A 291 -31.01 -4.96 4.56
N LEU A 292 -30.53 -4.17 5.51
CA LEU A 292 -30.47 -2.72 5.41
C LEU A 292 -29.51 -2.25 4.30
N LEU A 293 -28.39 -2.93 4.10
CA LEU A 293 -27.46 -2.68 2.97
C LEU A 293 -28.12 -3.02 1.61
N ILE A 294 -28.95 -4.08 1.56
CA ILE A 294 -29.71 -4.42 0.35
C ILE A 294 -30.76 -3.35 0.05
N GLU A 295 -31.43 -2.80 1.06
CA GLU A 295 -32.36 -1.68 0.91
C GLU A 295 -31.65 -0.40 0.44
N GLN A 296 -30.42 -0.17 0.90
CA GLN A 296 -29.62 0.99 0.50
C GLN A 296 -29.11 0.88 -0.96
N LYS A 297 -28.83 -0.32 -1.43
CA LYS A 297 -28.16 -0.55 -2.72
C LYS A 297 -28.75 0.20 -3.91
N PRO A 298 -30.09 0.30 -4.10
CA PRO A 298 -30.69 1.10 -5.15
C PRO A 298 -30.44 2.61 -5.06
N LEU A 299 -29.92 3.10 -3.93
CA LEU A 299 -29.60 4.50 -3.69
C LEU A 299 -28.11 4.79 -3.99
N VAL A 300 -27.27 3.76 -3.94
CA VAL A 300 -25.81 3.86 -4.07
C VAL A 300 -25.43 4.05 -5.54
N GLN A 301 -24.65 5.10 -5.82
CA GLN A 301 -24.07 5.35 -7.13
C GLN A 301 -22.98 4.31 -7.45
N ALA A 302 -22.07 4.09 -6.50
CA ALA A 302 -20.97 3.15 -6.64
C ALA A 302 -20.43 2.69 -5.28
N TYR A 303 -19.88 1.46 -5.26
CA TYR A 303 -19.02 0.97 -4.21
C TYR A 303 -17.58 1.22 -4.63
N VAL A 304 -16.82 1.99 -3.85
CA VAL A 304 -15.48 2.48 -4.18
C VAL A 304 -14.58 2.45 -2.95
N ILE A 305 -13.27 2.47 -3.16
CA ILE A 305 -12.27 2.70 -2.10
C ILE A 305 -11.64 4.07 -2.38
N ASP A 306 -10.49 4.14 -2.99
CA ASP A 306 -9.75 5.40 -3.22
C ASP A 306 -10.45 6.36 -4.20
N GLN A 307 -11.27 5.81 -5.13
CA GLN A 307 -12.01 6.60 -6.11
C GLN A 307 -13.05 7.55 -5.49
N VAL A 308 -13.43 7.34 -4.21
CA VAL A 308 -14.32 8.27 -3.48
C VAL A 308 -13.72 9.67 -3.49
N ARG A 309 -12.41 9.80 -3.34
CA ARG A 309 -11.67 11.04 -3.34
C ARG A 309 -11.92 11.85 -4.62
N ASP A 310 -11.58 11.27 -5.77
CA ASP A 310 -11.67 11.96 -7.06
C ASP A 310 -13.11 12.31 -7.43
N LYS A 311 -14.06 11.41 -7.14
CA LYS A 311 -15.49 11.64 -7.38
C LYS A 311 -16.05 12.78 -6.54
N MET A 312 -15.68 12.86 -5.26
CA MET A 312 -16.13 13.93 -4.38
C MET A 312 -15.49 15.27 -4.77
N ILE A 313 -14.18 15.31 -5.10
CA ILE A 313 -13.51 16.51 -5.63
C ILE A 313 -14.23 17.00 -6.90
N GLY A 314 -14.59 16.09 -7.80
CA GLY A 314 -15.28 16.36 -9.05
C GLY A 314 -16.78 16.74 -8.90
N ASN A 315 -17.33 16.77 -7.68
CA ASN A 315 -18.76 16.97 -7.39
C ASN A 315 -19.66 15.93 -8.09
N GLU A 316 -19.19 14.69 -8.24
CA GLU A 316 -19.94 13.60 -8.87
C GLU A 316 -20.94 12.94 -7.93
N ALA A 317 -20.81 13.15 -6.61
CA ALA A 317 -21.71 12.63 -5.60
C ALA A 317 -21.96 13.64 -4.47
N ALA A 318 -23.07 13.49 -3.78
CA ALA A 318 -23.46 14.32 -2.65
C ALA A 318 -22.86 13.83 -1.34
N LEU A 319 -22.73 12.51 -1.17
CA LEU A 319 -22.32 11.83 0.05
C LEU A 319 -21.30 10.72 -0.29
N GLY A 320 -20.28 10.57 0.56
CA GLY A 320 -19.32 9.48 0.45
C GLY A 320 -18.85 8.99 1.81
N VAL A 321 -18.77 7.68 2.00
CA VAL A 321 -18.09 7.10 3.16
C VAL A 321 -16.60 7.08 2.88
N ILE A 322 -15.79 7.67 3.77
CA ILE A 322 -14.38 7.93 3.52
C ILE A 322 -13.56 7.89 4.81
N TYR A 323 -12.27 7.64 4.69
CA TYR A 323 -11.32 7.77 5.78
C TYR A 323 -10.93 9.24 6.00
N SER A 324 -10.68 9.61 7.26
CA SER A 324 -10.40 11.01 7.64
C SER A 324 -9.19 11.62 6.92
N GLY A 325 -8.11 10.85 6.70
CA GLY A 325 -6.94 11.35 5.96
C GLY A 325 -7.26 11.72 4.52
N GLU A 326 -8.03 10.88 3.83
CA GLU A 326 -8.53 11.16 2.49
C GLU A 326 -9.48 12.38 2.47
N ALA A 327 -10.30 12.54 3.53
CA ALA A 327 -11.18 13.69 3.66
C ALA A 327 -10.41 15.01 3.79
N ILE A 328 -9.28 15.01 4.51
CA ILE A 328 -8.39 16.20 4.63
C ILE A 328 -7.88 16.60 3.24
N TYR A 329 -7.38 15.63 2.47
CA TYR A 329 -6.92 15.89 1.11
C TYR A 329 -8.03 16.43 0.22
N THR A 330 -9.21 15.78 0.23
CA THR A 330 -10.33 16.20 -0.63
C THR A 330 -10.85 17.58 -0.30
N GLN A 331 -10.85 18.00 0.97
CA GLN A 331 -11.25 19.35 1.37
C GLN A 331 -10.29 20.44 0.87
N LYS A 332 -8.99 20.14 0.81
CA LYS A 332 -8.01 21.09 0.22
C LYS A 332 -8.30 21.36 -1.24
N GLU A 333 -8.68 20.32 -2.00
CA GLU A 333 -8.98 20.40 -3.42
C GLU A 333 -10.39 20.97 -3.69
N ASN A 334 -11.36 20.70 -2.81
CA ASN A 334 -12.74 21.19 -2.94
C ASN A 334 -13.28 21.69 -1.58
N PRO A 335 -13.26 23.01 -1.33
CA PRO A 335 -13.71 23.61 -0.06
C PRO A 335 -15.22 23.48 0.22
N ASN A 336 -16.00 23.01 -0.75
CA ASN A 336 -17.42 22.70 -0.54
C ASN A 336 -17.66 21.38 0.17
N LEU A 337 -16.63 20.55 0.34
CA LEU A 337 -16.72 19.28 1.04
C LEU A 337 -16.56 19.49 2.54
N GLU A 338 -17.30 18.71 3.31
CA GLU A 338 -17.21 18.68 4.77
C GLU A 338 -17.29 17.23 5.27
N TYR A 339 -16.52 16.94 6.31
CA TYR A 339 -16.45 15.60 6.90
C TYR A 339 -17.08 15.59 8.27
N VAL A 340 -17.76 14.50 8.60
CA VAL A 340 -18.38 14.31 9.91
C VAL A 340 -18.24 12.87 10.38
N ILE A 341 -17.95 12.70 11.66
CA ILE A 341 -18.08 11.43 12.36
C ILE A 341 -19.53 11.35 12.87
N PRO A 342 -20.34 10.36 12.42
CA PRO A 342 -21.72 10.24 12.86
C PRO A 342 -21.89 9.99 14.36
N LYS A 343 -22.96 10.48 14.92
CA LYS A 343 -23.26 10.41 16.37
C LYS A 343 -23.47 9.00 16.91
N GLU A 344 -23.82 8.06 16.07
CA GLU A 344 -23.94 6.65 16.44
C GLU A 344 -22.56 6.01 16.70
N GLY A 345 -21.49 6.72 16.41
CA GLY A 345 -20.13 6.24 16.46
C GLY A 345 -19.63 5.71 15.11
N SER A 346 -18.38 5.34 15.08
CA SER A 346 -17.69 4.88 13.88
C SER A 346 -16.48 4.01 14.20
N ASN A 347 -15.80 3.57 13.16
CA ASN A 347 -14.48 2.98 13.27
C ASN A 347 -13.44 4.08 13.57
N ILE A 348 -12.60 3.84 14.57
CA ILE A 348 -11.30 4.47 14.77
C ILE A 348 -10.23 3.40 14.56
N TRP A 349 -9.28 3.63 13.69
CA TRP A 349 -8.23 2.68 13.38
C TRP A 349 -6.86 3.23 13.71
N ILE A 350 -5.92 2.34 14.06
CA ILE A 350 -4.53 2.66 14.36
C ILE A 350 -3.65 1.64 13.66
N ASP A 351 -2.91 2.10 12.66
CA ASP A 351 -1.84 1.33 12.07
C ASP A 351 -0.57 1.49 12.90
N SER A 352 0.12 0.40 13.13
CA SER A 352 1.28 0.41 14.02
C SER A 352 2.44 -0.42 13.47
N TRP A 353 3.65 0.02 13.77
CA TRP A 353 4.85 -0.73 13.49
C TRP A 353 4.99 -1.91 14.44
N VAL A 354 5.22 -3.10 13.88
CA VAL A 354 5.46 -4.34 14.61
C VAL A 354 6.66 -5.07 14.03
N ILE A 355 7.28 -5.94 14.82
CA ILE A 355 8.47 -6.72 14.45
C ILE A 355 8.06 -8.19 14.32
N PRO A 356 8.11 -8.79 13.12
CA PRO A 356 7.86 -10.21 12.94
C PRO A 356 8.81 -11.09 13.77
N LYS A 357 8.35 -12.27 14.19
CA LYS A 357 9.12 -13.17 15.03
C LYS A 357 10.37 -13.73 14.36
N ASN A 358 10.37 -13.82 13.04
CA ASN A 358 11.48 -14.27 12.22
C ASN A 358 12.37 -13.14 11.68
N ALA A 359 12.21 -11.89 12.19
CA ALA A 359 13.07 -10.77 11.84
C ALA A 359 14.53 -11.09 12.12
N GLU A 360 15.40 -10.86 11.13
CA GLU A 360 16.84 -11.12 11.24
C GLU A 360 17.59 -9.93 11.83
N HIS A 361 17.05 -8.70 11.66
CA HIS A 361 17.67 -7.44 12.06
C HIS A 361 16.81 -6.67 13.08
N LYS A 362 16.38 -7.33 14.15
CA LYS A 362 15.47 -6.75 15.16
C LYS A 362 15.97 -5.42 15.74
N GLU A 363 17.27 -5.30 16.06
CA GLU A 363 17.83 -4.04 16.59
C GLU A 363 17.75 -2.90 15.57
N ASN A 364 17.92 -3.18 14.27
CA ASN A 364 17.76 -2.20 13.22
C ASN A 364 16.29 -1.80 13.05
N ALA A 365 15.35 -2.74 13.21
CA ALA A 365 13.91 -2.46 13.23
C ALA A 365 13.54 -1.53 14.40
N GLU A 366 14.06 -1.77 15.60
CA GLU A 366 13.85 -0.90 16.76
C GLU A 366 14.45 0.50 16.56
N LYS A 367 15.65 0.61 15.95
CA LYS A 367 16.25 1.89 15.56
C LYS A 367 15.36 2.64 14.55
N PHE A 368 14.81 1.93 13.56
CA PHE A 368 13.92 2.52 12.56
C PHE A 368 12.62 3.02 13.18
N ILE A 369 11.98 2.24 14.04
CA ILE A 369 10.78 2.65 14.77
C ILE A 369 11.09 3.87 15.65
N ASN A 370 12.23 3.87 16.35
CA ASN A 370 12.66 5.02 17.15
C ASN A 370 12.88 6.27 16.30
N PHE A 371 13.46 6.13 15.11
CA PHE A 371 13.67 7.21 14.16
C PHE A 371 12.33 7.81 13.71
N LEU A 372 11.35 6.97 13.36
CA LEU A 372 10.01 7.39 12.95
C LEU A 372 9.23 8.10 14.08
N CYS A 373 9.54 7.82 15.35
CA CYS A 373 8.96 8.51 16.51
C CYS A 373 9.59 9.89 16.79
N ARG A 374 10.57 10.35 16.03
CA ARG A 374 11.09 11.71 16.12
C ARG A 374 10.03 12.71 15.66
N PRO A 375 9.89 13.87 16.30
CA PRO A 375 8.86 14.86 15.93
C PRO A 375 9.02 15.40 14.50
N ASP A 376 10.25 15.70 14.08
CA ASP A 376 10.58 16.20 12.74
C ASP A 376 10.26 15.16 11.64
N ILE A 377 10.55 13.90 11.89
CA ILE A 377 10.29 12.78 10.97
C ILE A 377 8.79 12.45 10.91
N ALA A 378 8.12 12.42 12.07
CA ALA A 378 6.68 12.17 12.12
C ALA A 378 5.88 13.30 11.45
N LEU A 379 6.33 14.57 11.59
CA LEU A 379 5.73 15.69 10.86
C LEU A 379 5.89 15.52 9.35
N LYS A 380 7.10 15.20 8.88
CA LYS A 380 7.38 15.02 7.45
C LYS A 380 6.50 13.91 6.85
N ASN A 381 6.34 12.79 7.57
CA ASN A 381 5.42 11.73 7.17
C ASN A 381 3.96 12.20 7.16
N PHE A 382 3.50 12.91 8.18
CA PHE A 382 2.15 13.47 8.23
C PHE A 382 1.85 14.40 7.03
N GLU A 383 2.77 15.27 6.69
CA GLU A 383 2.62 16.19 5.54
C GLU A 383 2.53 15.45 4.20
N TYR A 384 3.22 14.31 4.08
CA TYR A 384 3.20 13.49 2.87
C TYR A 384 1.94 12.61 2.78
N ILE A 385 1.65 11.84 3.84
CA ILE A 385 0.58 10.84 3.82
C ILE A 385 -0.80 11.39 4.20
N THR A 386 -0.85 12.57 4.84
CA THR A 386 -2.07 13.27 5.32
C THR A 386 -2.90 12.55 6.39
N TYR A 387 -2.57 11.30 6.75
CA TYR A 387 -3.20 10.62 7.90
C TYR A 387 -2.65 11.12 9.22
N SER A 388 -3.52 11.18 10.22
CA SER A 388 -3.21 11.79 11.51
C SER A 388 -2.08 11.07 12.23
N THR A 389 -1.12 11.84 12.71
CA THR A 389 -0.01 11.32 13.50
C THR A 389 -0.40 11.16 14.97
N PRO A 390 -0.04 10.04 15.62
CA PRO A 390 -0.17 9.89 17.07
C PRO A 390 0.96 10.62 17.84
N ASN A 391 1.92 11.21 17.12
CA ASN A 391 3.05 11.94 17.71
C ASN A 391 2.63 13.37 18.06
N GLU A 392 2.37 13.63 19.34
CA GLU A 392 1.90 14.94 19.80
C GLU A 392 2.97 16.03 19.65
N ALA A 393 4.23 15.67 19.82
CA ALA A 393 5.32 16.63 19.60
C ALA A 393 5.45 17.03 18.11
N ALA A 394 5.12 16.13 17.18
CA ALA A 394 5.04 16.46 15.76
C ALA A 394 3.82 17.35 15.46
N ARG A 395 2.67 17.07 16.06
CA ARG A 395 1.47 17.92 15.93
C ARG A 395 1.75 19.36 16.29
N GLU A 396 2.48 19.60 17.37
CA GLU A 396 2.85 20.95 17.81
C GLU A 396 3.76 21.69 16.81
N LEU A 397 4.47 20.96 15.92
CA LEU A 397 5.32 21.53 14.88
C LEU A 397 4.55 21.91 13.61
N ILE A 398 3.28 21.51 13.46
CA ILE A 398 2.45 21.86 12.29
C ILE A 398 2.27 23.39 12.26
N GLU A 399 2.81 24.04 11.24
CA GLU A 399 2.77 25.51 11.11
C GLU A 399 1.36 26.03 10.81
N ASP A 400 0.60 25.31 9.96
CA ASP A 400 -0.77 25.68 9.61
C ASP A 400 -1.73 25.37 10.77
N GLU A 401 -2.16 26.43 11.46
CA GLU A 401 -3.09 26.33 12.59
C GLU A 401 -4.43 25.69 12.20
N SER A 402 -4.87 25.84 10.95
CA SER A 402 -6.11 25.22 10.48
C SER A 402 -6.01 23.71 10.40
N ILE A 403 -4.83 23.19 10.08
CA ILE A 403 -4.52 21.75 10.07
C ILE A 403 -4.27 21.25 11.49
N ARG A 404 -3.43 21.96 12.26
CA ARG A 404 -3.10 21.58 13.65
C ARG A 404 -4.33 21.45 14.53
N ASN A 405 -5.34 22.32 14.32
CA ASN A 405 -6.59 22.35 15.06
C ASN A 405 -7.77 21.74 14.28
N SER A 406 -7.50 21.01 13.21
CA SER A 406 -8.53 20.36 12.40
C SER A 406 -9.29 19.30 13.19
N GLU A 407 -10.59 19.41 13.28
CA GLU A 407 -11.48 18.39 13.88
C GLU A 407 -11.55 17.12 13.03
N ILE A 408 -11.03 17.13 11.79
CA ILE A 408 -10.92 15.94 10.94
C ILE A 408 -9.64 15.18 11.25
N ALA A 409 -8.50 15.93 11.28
CA ALA A 409 -7.20 15.32 11.57
C ALA A 409 -7.05 14.94 13.05
N PHE A 410 -7.53 15.78 13.94
CA PHE A 410 -7.36 15.65 15.39
C PHE A 410 -8.68 15.93 16.12
N PRO A 411 -9.72 15.09 15.88
CA PRO A 411 -10.99 15.24 16.57
C PRO A 411 -10.83 15.09 18.08
N ASP A 412 -11.65 15.82 18.85
CA ASP A 412 -11.77 15.58 20.28
C ASP A 412 -12.53 14.26 20.52
N LEU A 413 -11.77 13.18 20.68
CA LEU A 413 -12.31 11.83 20.86
C LEU A 413 -13.24 11.70 22.08
N SER A 414 -13.14 12.61 23.06
CA SER A 414 -14.01 12.60 24.23
C SER A 414 -15.48 12.93 23.93
N ARG A 415 -15.76 13.44 22.72
CA ARG A 415 -17.13 13.74 22.25
C ARG A 415 -17.85 12.54 21.64
N TYR A 416 -17.16 11.42 21.46
CA TYR A 416 -17.66 10.23 20.75
C TYR A 416 -17.56 9.01 21.65
N ASP A 417 -18.66 8.66 22.33
CA ASP A 417 -18.69 7.52 23.27
C ASP A 417 -18.63 6.15 22.58
N ASN A 418 -18.89 6.07 21.26
CA ASN A 418 -19.11 4.83 20.52
C ASN A 418 -18.10 4.61 19.37
N LEU A 419 -16.87 5.15 19.48
CA LEU A 419 -15.80 4.79 18.56
C LEU A 419 -15.19 3.45 18.94
N GLU A 420 -15.04 2.57 17.96
CA GLU A 420 -14.48 1.22 18.15
C GLU A 420 -13.38 0.97 17.13
N THR A 421 -12.32 0.25 17.53
CA THR A 421 -11.39 -0.35 16.57
C THR A 421 -11.96 -1.65 16.02
N PHE A 422 -11.58 -2.00 14.80
CA PHE A 422 -11.86 -3.35 14.31
C PHE A 422 -11.05 -4.37 15.12
N GLN A 423 -11.70 -5.48 15.44
CA GLN A 423 -11.07 -6.62 16.10
C GLN A 423 -10.98 -7.80 15.14
N TYR A 424 -10.04 -8.69 15.39
CA TYR A 424 -9.98 -9.97 14.71
C TYR A 424 -11.10 -10.88 15.26
N LEU A 425 -12.05 -11.20 14.41
CA LEU A 425 -13.24 -11.97 14.79
C LEU A 425 -13.08 -13.49 14.57
N GLY A 426 -11.92 -13.91 14.06
CA GLY A 426 -11.66 -15.27 13.66
C GLY A 426 -12.14 -15.60 12.24
N THR A 427 -11.53 -16.63 11.63
CA THR A 427 -11.79 -17.02 10.23
C THR A 427 -13.25 -17.40 9.97
N GLY A 428 -13.95 -17.92 10.97
CA GLY A 428 -15.37 -18.26 10.84
C GLY A 428 -16.26 -17.03 10.67
N ALA A 429 -16.00 -15.97 11.45
CA ALA A 429 -16.72 -14.72 11.31
C ALA A 429 -16.37 -14.01 9.99
N ASP A 430 -15.09 -14.00 9.61
CA ASP A 430 -14.64 -13.42 8.33
C ASP A 430 -15.38 -14.07 7.15
N GLN A 431 -15.56 -15.38 7.18
CA GLN A 431 -16.33 -16.10 6.15
C GLN A 431 -17.81 -15.68 6.14
N VAL A 432 -18.43 -15.56 7.32
CA VAL A 432 -19.84 -15.11 7.44
C VAL A 432 -20.00 -13.70 6.84
N TYR A 433 -19.15 -12.77 7.22
CA TYR A 433 -19.15 -11.42 6.68
C TYR A 433 -18.99 -11.43 5.14
N GLY A 434 -18.05 -12.21 4.62
CA GLY A 434 -17.82 -12.35 3.18
C GLY A 434 -19.04 -12.91 2.44
N ASP A 435 -19.68 -13.95 2.99
CA ASP A 435 -20.88 -14.55 2.40
C ASP A 435 -22.09 -13.60 2.41
N LEU A 436 -22.25 -12.81 3.48
CA LEU A 436 -23.30 -11.81 3.57
C LEU A 436 -23.04 -10.64 2.61
N TRP A 437 -21.79 -10.21 2.49
CA TRP A 437 -21.39 -9.17 1.53
C TRP A 437 -21.63 -9.58 0.08
N ASN A 438 -21.32 -10.83 -0.27
CA ASN A 438 -21.62 -11.38 -1.59
C ASN A 438 -23.14 -11.34 -1.88
N LYS A 439 -24.00 -11.58 -0.87
CA LYS A 439 -25.45 -11.44 -1.03
C LYS A 439 -25.85 -9.99 -1.26
N VAL A 440 -25.26 -9.03 -0.55
CA VAL A 440 -25.49 -7.59 -0.81
C VAL A 440 -25.08 -7.21 -2.23
N LYS A 441 -23.90 -7.64 -2.67
CA LYS A 441 -23.38 -7.28 -4.02
C LYS A 441 -24.17 -7.94 -5.15
N SER A 442 -24.80 -9.08 -4.92
CA SER A 442 -25.55 -9.86 -5.93
C SER A 442 -27.06 -9.61 -5.93
N SER A 443 -27.61 -8.86 -4.96
CA SER A 443 -29.03 -8.51 -4.85
C SER A 443 -29.52 -7.51 -5.88
#